data_823998c6e2d42ed387b0abefe0ba98dc
#
_entry.id   823998c6e2d42ed387b0abefe0ba98dc
#
_cell.length_a   1.000
_cell.length_b   1.000
_cell.length_c   1.000
_cell.angle_alpha   90.00
_cell.angle_beta   90.00
_cell.angle_gamma   90.00
#
_symmetry.space_group_name_H-M   'P 1'
#
loop_
_entity.id
_entity.type
_entity.pdbx_description
1 polymer ?
#
loop_
_entity_poly.entity_id
_entity_poly.type
_entity_poly.pdbx_seq_one_letter_code
_entity_poly.pdbx_strand_id
1 'polypeptide(L)'
;MKYFIAFHGLCCIMKKIYGLFERMCYIMCKFIPKLIFFNGAELLEGPCWDAETESLYFVSIKADTVFRFNTKTGRIKSYATDGAVGCAVLRDGKLITAEKSGIYERKIDDTEKQLIAHVYDDNIYRYNDGKLDPKGRLFVGTMGDGERQTGKCGLYRIDGENEFTCVVSGTTISNGLGWTKDSSKMFFIDTPTKEVWEFDYDLETGEISNKKVFTKIEDGAPDGMCVDIDDTLWIAHWGGSKVSHWDSRTGEYLGEIELPVSRVSCPVVGGKMMDTLYITTALDPDGNEPLSGGLFAVKIR
;
A
#
# COMPACT_ATOMS: atom_id res chain seq x y z
N MET A 1 25.74 -57.24 -1.39
CA MET A 1 25.27 -56.30 -2.47
C MET A 1 23.93 -55.61 -2.19
N LYS A 2 22.94 -56.23 -1.54
CA LYS A 2 21.63 -55.61 -1.22
C LYS A 2 21.68 -54.45 -0.18
N TYR A 3 22.64 -54.46 0.75
CA TYR A 3 22.77 -53.42 1.77
C TYR A 3 23.47 -52.14 1.28
N PHE A 4 24.25 -52.20 0.20
CA PHE A 4 24.94 -51.05 -0.37
C PHE A 4 24.00 -50.12 -1.20
N ILE A 5 22.97 -50.71 -1.82
CA ILE A 5 21.98 -49.96 -2.62
C ILE A 5 20.99 -49.22 -1.71
N ALA A 6 20.64 -49.81 -0.54
CA ALA A 6 19.76 -49.18 0.43
C ALA A 6 20.41 -47.92 1.08
N PHE A 7 21.72 -47.99 1.36
CA PHE A 7 22.46 -46.85 1.96
C PHE A 7 22.62 -45.66 1.00
N HIS A 8 22.80 -45.91 -0.31
CA HIS A 8 22.86 -44.87 -1.33
C HIS A 8 21.51 -44.18 -1.54
N GLY A 9 20.41 -44.94 -1.54
CA GLY A 9 19.06 -44.42 -1.64
C GLY A 9 18.68 -43.53 -0.46
N LEU A 10 19.02 -43.93 0.77
CA LEU A 10 18.77 -43.15 1.97
C LEU A 10 19.59 -41.84 1.99
N CYS A 11 20.84 -41.90 1.55
CA CYS A 11 21.71 -40.71 1.46
C CYS A 11 21.22 -39.71 0.42
N CYS A 12 20.69 -40.15 -0.73
CA CYS A 12 20.08 -39.29 -1.74
C CYS A 12 18.77 -38.65 -1.26
N ILE A 13 17.94 -39.39 -0.51
CA ILE A 13 16.70 -38.88 0.07
C ILE A 13 17.02 -37.85 1.15
N MET A 14 17.98 -38.14 2.05
CA MET A 14 18.42 -37.19 3.07
C MET A 14 19.02 -35.91 2.47
N LYS A 15 19.81 -36.00 1.41
CA LYS A 15 20.33 -34.81 0.70
C LYS A 15 19.22 -34.00 0.03
N LYS A 16 18.19 -34.65 -0.53
CA LYS A 16 17.02 -33.92 -1.07
C LYS A 16 16.20 -33.25 0.02
N ILE A 17 15.98 -33.92 1.16
CA ILE A 17 15.26 -33.35 2.32
C ILE A 17 16.07 -32.20 2.92
N TYR A 18 17.38 -32.36 3.07
CA TYR A 18 18.28 -31.33 3.59
C TYR A 18 18.30 -30.08 2.64
N GLY A 19 18.40 -30.32 1.34
CA GLY A 19 18.32 -29.23 0.33
C GLY A 19 16.96 -28.54 0.28
N LEU A 20 15.86 -29.26 0.53
CA LEU A 20 14.52 -28.67 0.68
C LEU A 20 14.42 -27.87 1.99
N PHE A 21 15.00 -28.40 3.09
CA PHE A 21 15.02 -27.72 4.40
C PHE A 21 15.90 -26.44 4.36
N GLU A 22 17.08 -26.51 3.72
CA GLU A 22 17.91 -25.32 3.48
C GLU A 22 17.23 -24.29 2.60
N ARG A 23 16.53 -24.70 1.54
CA ARG A 23 15.74 -23.80 0.70
C ARG A 23 14.55 -23.19 1.47
N MET A 24 13.82 -23.99 2.26
CA MET A 24 12.76 -23.48 3.13
C MET A 24 13.32 -22.55 4.21
N CYS A 25 14.41 -22.90 4.87
CA CYS A 25 15.07 -22.06 5.87
C CYS A 25 15.61 -20.76 5.23
N TYR A 26 16.18 -20.83 4.03
CA TYR A 26 16.63 -19.66 3.26
C TYR A 26 15.47 -18.77 2.84
N ILE A 27 14.33 -19.34 2.41
CA ILE A 27 13.11 -18.61 2.08
C ILE A 27 12.50 -17.97 3.35
N MET A 28 12.42 -18.69 4.45
CA MET A 28 11.92 -18.17 5.73
C MET A 28 12.81 -17.08 6.35
N CYS A 29 14.13 -17.14 6.15
CA CYS A 29 15.06 -16.08 6.60
C CYS A 29 15.12 -14.87 5.67
N LYS A 30 14.65 -14.99 4.43
CA LYS A 30 14.79 -13.94 3.41
C LYS A 30 13.79 -12.79 3.59
N PHE A 31 12.63 -13.04 4.22
CA PHE A 31 11.54 -12.07 4.34
C PHE A 31 11.22 -11.74 5.80
N ILE A 32 12.23 -11.34 6.57
CA ILE A 32 11.99 -10.88 7.96
C ILE A 32 11.79 -9.37 7.95
N PRO A 33 10.56 -8.87 8.23
CA PRO A 33 10.29 -7.45 8.35
C PRO A 33 11.07 -6.85 9.53
N LYS A 34 11.73 -5.72 9.28
CA LYS A 34 12.44 -4.94 10.31
C LYS A 34 11.69 -3.65 10.56
N LEU A 35 11.45 -3.34 11.82
CA LEU A 35 10.97 -2.03 12.22
C LEU A 35 12.05 -0.98 11.93
N ILE A 36 11.73 0.03 11.12
CA ILE A 36 12.67 1.08 10.70
C ILE A 36 12.28 2.47 11.19
N PHE A 37 11.01 2.67 11.56
CA PHE A 37 10.52 3.88 12.20
C PHE A 37 9.38 3.52 13.15
N PHE A 38 9.34 4.17 14.31
CA PHE A 38 8.32 3.97 15.31
C PHE A 38 8.08 5.26 16.09
N ASN A 39 6.84 5.69 16.14
CA ASN A 39 6.38 6.78 16.99
C ASN A 39 5.05 6.47 17.70
N GLY A 40 4.59 5.22 17.63
CA GLY A 40 3.30 4.79 18.18
C GLY A 40 2.11 5.46 17.52
N ALA A 41 2.19 5.70 16.21
CA ALA A 41 1.13 6.35 15.46
C ALA A 41 -0.14 5.51 15.46
N GLU A 42 -1.29 6.16 15.70
CA GLU A 42 -2.58 5.48 15.67
C GLU A 42 -2.86 4.83 14.31
N LEU A 43 -2.46 5.48 13.21
CA LEU A 43 -2.63 4.95 11.85
C LEU A 43 -1.60 5.56 10.89
N LEU A 44 -0.56 4.79 10.55
CA LEU A 44 0.33 5.11 9.44
C LEU A 44 -0.24 4.54 8.15
N GLU A 45 -0.18 5.32 7.05
CA GLU A 45 -0.79 4.97 5.77
C GLU A 45 -0.06 5.57 4.56
N GLY A 46 -0.52 5.18 3.37
CA GLY A 46 -0.20 5.78 2.08
C GLY A 46 1.30 5.95 1.80
N PRO A 47 2.14 4.92 1.95
CA PRO A 47 3.57 5.06 1.68
C PRO A 47 3.83 5.31 0.20
N CYS A 48 4.68 6.31 -0.10
CA CYS A 48 5.08 6.72 -1.43
C CYS A 48 6.62 6.82 -1.49
N TRP A 49 7.24 6.11 -2.44
CA TRP A 49 8.70 6.09 -2.60
C TRP A 49 9.18 7.19 -3.54
N ASP A 50 10.14 7.97 -3.07
CA ASP A 50 10.90 8.95 -3.84
C ASP A 50 12.30 8.38 -4.14
N ALA A 51 12.50 7.97 -5.38
CA ALA A 51 13.75 7.38 -5.83
C ALA A 51 14.88 8.41 -5.96
N GLU A 52 14.56 9.69 -6.20
CA GLU A 52 15.56 10.76 -6.37
C GLU A 52 16.26 11.06 -5.06
N THR A 53 15.50 11.17 -3.97
CA THR A 53 16.04 11.49 -2.65
C THR A 53 16.25 10.30 -1.74
N GLU A 54 15.95 9.07 -2.21
CA GLU A 54 15.93 7.84 -1.42
C GLU A 54 15.10 8.01 -0.13
N SER A 55 13.93 8.62 -0.27
CA SER A 55 13.03 8.95 0.84
C SER A 55 11.68 8.29 0.67
N LEU A 56 11.09 7.89 1.79
CA LEU A 56 9.73 7.41 1.87
C LEU A 56 8.86 8.51 2.46
N TYR A 57 7.78 8.86 1.75
CA TYR A 57 6.70 9.68 2.30
C TYR A 57 5.58 8.76 2.75
N PHE A 58 4.95 9.08 3.87
CA PHE A 58 3.79 8.37 4.39
C PHE A 58 3.02 9.29 5.33
N VAL A 59 1.78 8.95 5.59
CA VAL A 59 0.91 9.78 6.44
C VAL A 59 0.66 9.14 7.79
N SER A 60 0.41 9.96 8.81
CA SER A 60 -0.26 9.58 10.04
C SER A 60 -1.62 10.26 10.02
N ILE A 61 -2.67 9.51 9.63
CA ILE A 61 -3.99 10.07 9.34
C ILE A 61 -4.56 10.80 10.53
N LYS A 62 -4.48 10.20 11.72
CA LYS A 62 -5.04 10.71 12.95
C LYS A 62 -4.20 11.77 13.66
N ALA A 63 -2.95 11.92 13.24
CA ALA A 63 -2.05 12.95 13.76
C ALA A 63 -1.88 14.12 12.78
N ASP A 64 -2.70 14.19 11.72
CA ASP A 64 -2.71 15.27 10.74
C ASP A 64 -1.30 15.60 10.22
N THR A 65 -0.55 14.53 9.84
CA THR A 65 0.89 14.68 9.57
C THR A 65 1.33 13.83 8.37
N VAL A 66 2.11 14.43 7.49
CA VAL A 66 2.90 13.73 6.48
C VAL A 66 4.33 13.60 7.00
N PHE A 67 4.89 12.40 6.92
CA PHE A 67 6.30 12.12 7.21
C PHE A 67 7.10 11.97 5.93
N ARG A 68 8.34 12.49 5.95
CA ARG A 68 9.39 12.17 4.99
C ARG A 68 10.53 11.50 5.74
N PHE A 69 10.77 10.23 5.45
CA PHE A 69 11.81 9.42 6.05
C PHE A 69 12.88 9.10 5.02
N ASN A 70 14.10 9.62 5.20
CA ASN A 70 15.23 9.28 4.34
C ASN A 70 15.83 7.94 4.78
N THR A 71 15.68 6.93 3.95
CA THR A 71 16.04 5.53 4.28
C THR A 71 17.53 5.29 4.40
N LYS A 72 18.36 6.17 3.82
CA LYS A 72 19.82 6.07 3.87
C LYS A 72 20.39 6.66 5.16
N THR A 73 19.82 7.78 5.61
CA THR A 73 20.35 8.52 6.77
C THR A 73 19.55 8.31 8.05
N GLY A 74 18.36 7.74 7.96
CA GLY A 74 17.39 7.61 9.05
C GLY A 74 16.76 8.94 9.48
N ARG A 75 17.02 10.04 8.76
CA ARG A 75 16.43 11.35 9.09
C ARG A 75 14.96 11.36 8.76
N ILE A 76 14.18 11.94 9.68
CA ILE A 76 12.74 12.17 9.49
C ILE A 76 12.45 13.66 9.50
N LYS A 77 11.52 14.06 8.65
CA LYS A 77 10.87 15.38 8.63
C LYS A 77 9.37 15.18 8.64
N SER A 78 8.65 16.07 9.30
CA SER A 78 7.19 16.05 9.35
C SER A 78 6.61 17.35 8.80
N TYR A 79 5.43 17.23 8.20
CA TYR A 79 4.66 18.35 7.65
C TYR A 79 3.24 18.24 8.21
N ALA A 80 2.80 19.27 8.92
CA ALA A 80 1.42 19.35 9.42
C ALA A 80 0.44 19.58 8.27
N THR A 81 -0.77 19.06 8.42
CA THR A 81 -1.89 19.20 7.48
C THR A 81 -3.10 19.83 8.16
N ASP A 82 -4.08 20.27 7.37
CA ASP A 82 -5.33 20.85 7.87
C ASP A 82 -6.36 19.73 8.09
N GLY A 83 -6.19 18.99 9.19
CA GLY A 83 -6.98 17.83 9.56
C GLY A 83 -6.47 16.53 8.88
N ALA A 84 -7.23 15.45 9.05
CA ALA A 84 -6.85 14.11 8.63
C ALA A 84 -6.38 14.07 7.18
N VAL A 85 -5.20 13.50 6.95
CA VAL A 85 -4.60 13.35 5.64
C VAL A 85 -4.65 11.89 5.19
N GLY A 86 -5.39 11.61 4.11
CA GLY A 86 -5.58 10.24 3.60
C GLY A 86 -4.37 9.72 2.84
N CYS A 87 -3.78 10.54 1.98
CA CYS A 87 -2.57 10.18 1.23
C CYS A 87 -1.67 11.38 0.95
N ALA A 88 -0.42 11.10 0.64
CA ALA A 88 0.58 12.06 0.20
C ALA A 88 1.38 11.46 -0.96
N VAL A 89 1.41 12.14 -2.09
CA VAL A 89 2.10 11.68 -3.30
C VAL A 89 3.00 12.77 -3.87
N LEU A 90 3.97 12.37 -4.69
CA LEU A 90 4.92 13.29 -5.31
C LEU A 90 4.67 13.40 -6.81
N ARG A 91 4.56 14.61 -7.32
CA ARG A 91 4.44 14.92 -8.74
C ARG A 91 5.32 16.11 -9.09
N ASP A 92 6.25 15.93 -10.03
CA ASP A 92 7.12 17.01 -10.55
C ASP A 92 7.86 17.77 -9.45
N GLY A 93 8.39 17.09 -8.44
CA GLY A 93 9.09 17.68 -7.31
C GLY A 93 8.21 18.42 -6.31
N LYS A 94 6.88 18.29 -6.42
CA LYS A 94 5.92 18.84 -5.49
C LYS A 94 5.23 17.74 -4.69
N LEU A 95 4.80 18.09 -3.49
CA LEU A 95 3.99 17.24 -2.61
C LEU A 95 2.51 17.55 -2.80
N ILE A 96 1.73 16.53 -3.14
CA ILE A 96 0.28 16.59 -3.19
C ILE A 96 -0.27 15.86 -1.98
N THR A 97 -1.16 16.47 -1.23
CA THR A 97 -1.79 15.91 -0.02
C THR A 97 -3.32 15.94 -0.15
N ALA A 98 -3.97 14.83 0.16
CA ALA A 98 -5.43 14.76 0.28
C ALA A 98 -5.81 14.91 1.76
N GLU A 99 -6.03 16.13 2.17
CA GLU A 99 -6.36 16.53 3.54
C GLU A 99 -7.88 16.66 3.71
N LYS A 100 -8.40 16.55 4.92
CA LYS A 100 -9.84 16.66 5.17
C LYS A 100 -10.46 17.93 4.56
N SER A 101 -9.74 19.03 4.53
CA SER A 101 -10.16 20.33 3.99
C SER A 101 -10.04 20.43 2.46
N GLY A 102 -9.45 19.45 1.76
CA GLY A 102 -9.26 19.45 0.32
C GLY A 102 -7.97 18.76 -0.12
N ILE A 103 -7.76 18.78 -1.43
CA ILE A 103 -6.52 18.26 -2.06
C ILE A 103 -5.64 19.47 -2.36
N TYR A 104 -4.42 19.42 -1.83
CA TYR A 104 -3.48 20.54 -1.93
C TYR A 104 -2.18 20.13 -2.63
N GLU A 105 -1.58 21.08 -3.34
CA GLU A 105 -0.23 20.96 -3.89
C GLU A 105 0.68 22.01 -3.24
N ARG A 106 1.92 21.64 -2.90
CA ARG A 106 2.97 22.55 -2.42
C ARG A 106 4.35 22.12 -2.88
N LYS A 107 5.29 23.03 -2.96
CA LYS A 107 6.71 22.66 -3.07
C LYS A 107 7.13 21.92 -1.81
N ILE A 108 8.02 20.94 -1.98
CA ILE A 108 8.61 20.24 -0.83
C ILE A 108 9.33 21.27 0.03
N ASP A 109 9.12 21.21 1.34
CA ASP A 109 9.69 22.11 2.35
C ASP A 109 9.09 23.53 2.37
N ASP A 110 8.11 23.84 1.53
CA ASP A 110 7.33 25.07 1.62
C ASP A 110 6.17 24.92 2.60
N THR A 111 5.74 26.02 3.23
CA THR A 111 4.55 26.06 4.09
C THR A 111 3.30 26.46 3.32
N GLU A 112 3.47 27.22 2.23
CA GLU A 112 2.37 27.62 1.37
C GLU A 112 1.90 26.46 0.51
N LYS A 113 0.58 26.24 0.47
CA LYS A 113 -0.07 25.23 -0.33
C LYS A 113 -1.22 25.83 -1.15
N GLN A 114 -1.42 25.30 -2.34
CA GLN A 114 -2.51 25.66 -3.24
C GLN A 114 -3.57 24.57 -3.22
N LEU A 115 -4.84 24.94 -3.03
CA LEU A 115 -5.96 24.04 -3.20
C LEU A 115 -6.08 23.63 -4.68
N ILE A 116 -6.13 22.33 -4.95
CA ILE A 116 -6.35 21.79 -6.29
C ILE A 116 -7.81 21.42 -6.49
N ALA A 117 -8.41 20.69 -5.55
CA ALA A 117 -9.79 20.22 -5.64
C ALA A 117 -10.36 19.87 -4.26
N HIS A 118 -11.70 19.84 -4.19
CA HIS A 118 -12.43 19.30 -3.05
C HIS A 118 -13.63 18.50 -3.57
N VAL A 119 -13.66 17.19 -3.31
CA VAL A 119 -14.63 16.27 -3.97
C VAL A 119 -15.90 16.01 -3.15
N TYR A 120 -16.02 16.56 -1.95
CA TYR A 120 -17.21 16.45 -1.08
C TYR A 120 -17.43 17.74 -0.29
N ASP A 121 -18.69 18.03 0.05
CA ASP A 121 -19.09 19.32 0.66
C ASP A 121 -19.38 19.23 2.15
N ASP A 122 -19.32 18.04 2.78
CA ASP A 122 -19.66 17.90 4.17
C ASP A 122 -18.56 17.24 5.02
N ASN A 123 -18.64 17.49 6.32
CA ASN A 123 -17.62 17.05 7.29
C ASN A 123 -17.76 15.57 7.70
N ILE A 124 -18.69 14.82 7.12
CA ILE A 124 -18.87 13.39 7.43
C ILE A 124 -17.94 12.48 6.64
N TYR A 125 -17.25 13.03 5.64
CA TYR A 125 -16.26 12.30 4.82
C TYR A 125 -14.84 12.78 5.10
N ARG A 126 -13.89 11.92 4.72
CA ARG A 126 -12.48 12.23 4.56
C ARG A 126 -11.91 11.50 3.36
N TYR A 127 -10.78 11.96 2.88
CA TYR A 127 -9.97 11.18 1.94
C TYR A 127 -9.35 9.97 2.64
N ASN A 128 -9.11 8.93 1.86
CA ASN A 128 -8.41 7.72 2.28
C ASN A 128 -7.22 7.46 1.35
N ASP A 129 -7.00 6.22 0.88
CA ASP A 129 -5.86 5.93 0.01
C ASP A 129 -5.95 6.66 -1.33
N GLY A 130 -4.79 6.98 -1.89
CA GLY A 130 -4.68 7.63 -3.20
C GLY A 130 -3.28 7.48 -3.77
N LYS A 131 -3.21 7.40 -5.11
CA LYS A 131 -1.96 7.27 -5.87
C LYS A 131 -2.03 8.04 -7.16
N LEU A 132 -0.86 8.37 -7.69
CA LEU A 132 -0.74 8.83 -9.06
C LEU A 132 -0.82 7.64 -10.02
N ASP A 133 -1.58 7.83 -11.08
CA ASP A 133 -1.54 6.91 -12.22
C ASP A 133 -0.23 7.06 -13.01
N PRO A 134 0.05 6.22 -14.03
CA PRO A 134 1.27 6.31 -14.82
C PRO A 134 1.44 7.62 -15.60
N LYS A 135 0.39 8.44 -15.77
CA LYS A 135 0.45 9.80 -16.35
C LYS A 135 0.51 10.93 -15.31
N GLY A 136 0.57 10.60 -14.02
CA GLY A 136 0.65 11.59 -12.94
C GLY A 136 -0.69 12.20 -12.55
N ARG A 137 -1.85 11.65 -12.95
CA ARG A 137 -3.17 12.05 -12.45
C ARG A 137 -3.41 11.42 -11.09
N LEU A 138 -3.91 12.20 -10.14
CA LEU A 138 -4.24 11.68 -8.82
C LEU A 138 -5.57 10.92 -8.86
N PHE A 139 -5.53 9.67 -8.43
CA PHE A 139 -6.71 8.90 -8.04
C PHE A 139 -6.77 8.87 -6.53
N VAL A 140 -7.90 9.25 -5.94
CA VAL A 140 -8.05 9.34 -4.49
C VAL A 140 -9.42 8.84 -4.06
N GLY A 141 -9.42 7.99 -3.05
CA GLY A 141 -10.60 7.42 -2.44
C GLY A 141 -11.15 8.27 -1.31
N THR A 142 -12.45 8.07 -1.02
CA THR A 142 -13.12 8.65 0.14
C THR A 142 -13.69 7.58 1.07
N MET A 143 -13.92 7.94 2.32
CA MET A 143 -14.63 7.14 3.31
C MET A 143 -15.31 8.05 4.34
N GLY A 144 -16.14 7.47 5.22
CA GLY A 144 -16.72 8.21 6.34
C GLY A 144 -15.67 8.59 7.38
N ASP A 145 -15.76 9.80 7.92
CA ASP A 145 -14.93 10.28 9.03
C ASP A 145 -15.69 10.08 10.36
N GLY A 146 -15.32 9.03 11.08
CA GLY A 146 -16.01 8.58 12.29
C GLY A 146 -17.07 7.54 12.00
N GLU A 147 -18.23 7.92 11.45
CA GLU A 147 -19.29 6.99 11.11
C GLU A 147 -19.11 6.37 9.72
N ARG A 148 -19.40 5.08 9.62
CA ARG A 148 -19.31 4.33 8.37
C ARG A 148 -20.40 4.78 7.38
N GLN A 149 -19.99 5.27 6.21
CA GLN A 149 -20.85 5.72 5.13
C GLN A 149 -21.01 4.64 4.05
N THR A 150 -21.74 3.56 4.38
CA THR A 150 -21.89 2.40 3.49
C THR A 150 -22.52 2.78 2.15
N GLY A 151 -21.80 2.49 1.05
CA GLY A 151 -22.26 2.73 -0.31
C GLY A 151 -22.38 4.20 -0.72
N LYS A 152 -21.79 5.13 0.06
CA LYS A 152 -21.89 6.58 -0.20
C LYS A 152 -20.57 7.24 -0.55
N CYS A 153 -19.49 6.47 -0.62
CA CYS A 153 -18.14 6.94 -0.94
C CYS A 153 -17.79 6.63 -2.39
N GLY A 154 -16.62 7.05 -2.82
CA GLY A 154 -16.17 6.85 -4.19
C GLY A 154 -14.66 6.92 -4.35
N LEU A 155 -14.20 6.52 -5.53
CA LEU A 155 -12.87 6.80 -6.04
C LEU A 155 -12.97 7.91 -7.07
N TYR A 156 -12.15 8.93 -6.93
CA TYR A 156 -12.15 10.13 -7.78
C TYR A 156 -10.81 10.25 -8.49
N ARG A 157 -10.87 10.58 -9.79
CA ARG A 157 -9.72 11.03 -10.57
C ARG A 157 -9.73 12.55 -10.58
N ILE A 158 -8.60 13.17 -10.27
CA ILE A 158 -8.42 14.62 -10.29
C ILE A 158 -7.84 14.98 -11.65
N ASP A 159 -8.62 15.69 -12.44
CA ASP A 159 -8.34 16.02 -13.84
C ASP A 159 -7.71 17.41 -14.00
N GLY A 160 -7.92 18.31 -13.04
CA GLY A 160 -7.41 19.69 -13.05
C GLY A 160 -7.80 20.48 -11.81
N GLU A 161 -7.63 21.78 -11.84
CA GLU A 161 -8.05 22.66 -10.75
C GLU A 161 -9.59 22.70 -10.67
N ASN A 162 -10.12 22.16 -9.55
CA ASN A 162 -11.55 21.92 -9.31
C ASN A 162 -12.24 21.03 -10.36
N GLU A 163 -11.46 20.28 -11.16
CA GLU A 163 -11.96 19.32 -12.12
C GLU A 163 -11.68 17.92 -11.61
N PHE A 164 -12.73 17.12 -11.43
CA PHE A 164 -12.61 15.74 -10.98
C PHE A 164 -13.76 14.86 -11.49
N THR A 165 -13.47 13.59 -11.66
CA THR A 165 -14.42 12.57 -12.11
C THR A 165 -14.55 11.48 -11.05
N CYS A 166 -15.78 11.15 -10.63
CA CYS A 166 -16.03 9.97 -9.82
C CYS A 166 -15.96 8.73 -10.72
N VAL A 167 -14.88 7.99 -10.66
CA VAL A 167 -14.63 6.81 -11.53
C VAL A 167 -15.21 5.52 -10.96
N VAL A 168 -15.33 5.40 -9.63
CA VAL A 168 -16.06 4.34 -8.95
C VAL A 168 -16.95 4.96 -7.89
N SER A 169 -18.25 4.78 -8.01
CA SER A 169 -19.24 5.24 -7.02
C SER A 169 -19.76 4.08 -6.17
N GLY A 170 -20.36 4.40 -5.02
CA GLY A 170 -21.02 3.40 -4.17
C GLY A 170 -20.05 2.57 -3.33
N THR A 171 -18.83 3.05 -3.12
CA THR A 171 -17.87 2.43 -2.19
C THR A 171 -18.21 2.77 -0.73
N THR A 172 -17.56 2.09 0.18
CA THR A 172 -17.69 2.33 1.63
C THR A 172 -16.37 2.81 2.23
N ILE A 173 -15.28 2.13 1.91
CA ILE A 173 -13.92 2.45 2.33
C ILE A 173 -13.03 2.24 1.10
N SER A 174 -12.89 3.27 0.28
CA SER A 174 -11.99 3.24 -0.87
C SER A 174 -10.56 3.14 -0.41
N ASN A 175 -9.87 2.08 -0.83
CA ASN A 175 -8.55 1.73 -0.35
C ASN A 175 -7.60 1.39 -1.49
N GLY A 176 -6.69 0.46 -1.32
CA GLY A 176 -5.59 0.12 -2.19
C GLY A 176 -5.88 0.23 -3.67
N LEU A 177 -4.97 0.84 -4.41
CA LEU A 177 -5.04 0.97 -5.86
C LEU A 177 -3.66 0.82 -6.50
N GLY A 178 -3.64 0.40 -7.77
CA GLY A 178 -2.40 0.24 -8.53
C GLY A 178 -2.68 -0.09 -10.00
N TRP A 179 -1.65 0.06 -10.82
CA TRP A 179 -1.72 -0.17 -12.26
C TRP A 179 -0.67 -1.18 -12.68
N THR A 180 -0.98 -2.00 -13.68
CA THR A 180 0.02 -2.85 -14.33
C THR A 180 1.10 -2.01 -15.01
N LYS A 181 2.28 -2.59 -15.17
CA LYS A 181 3.43 -1.92 -15.77
C LYS A 181 3.18 -1.45 -17.22
N ASP A 182 2.38 -2.19 -17.97
CA ASP A 182 1.94 -1.81 -19.33
C ASP A 182 0.77 -0.82 -19.30
N SER A 183 0.30 -0.44 -18.14
CA SER A 183 -0.82 0.49 -17.93
C SER A 183 -2.14 0.06 -18.59
N SER A 184 -2.33 -1.23 -18.82
CA SER A 184 -3.55 -1.77 -19.44
C SER A 184 -4.63 -2.12 -18.41
N LYS A 185 -4.24 -2.28 -17.12
CA LYS A 185 -5.13 -2.66 -16.02
C LYS A 185 -4.95 -1.76 -14.81
N MET A 186 -6.04 -1.56 -14.09
CA MET A 186 -6.10 -0.94 -12.78
C MET A 186 -6.68 -1.91 -11.78
N PHE A 187 -6.10 -1.99 -10.59
CA PHE A 187 -6.63 -2.71 -9.44
C PHE A 187 -7.14 -1.73 -8.40
N PHE A 188 -8.23 -2.10 -7.71
CA PHE A 188 -8.83 -1.25 -6.68
C PHE A 188 -9.52 -2.09 -5.60
N ILE A 189 -9.52 -1.58 -4.37
CA ILE A 189 -10.12 -2.20 -3.19
C ILE A 189 -11.20 -1.31 -2.59
N ASP A 190 -12.39 -1.87 -2.38
CA ASP A 190 -13.36 -1.38 -1.39
C ASP A 190 -13.33 -2.36 -0.22
N THR A 191 -12.65 -2.02 0.85
CA THR A 191 -12.30 -2.92 1.97
C THR A 191 -13.44 -3.79 2.47
N PRO A 192 -14.68 -3.28 2.69
CA PRO A 192 -15.76 -4.11 3.23
C PRO A 192 -16.25 -5.22 2.31
N THR A 193 -15.95 -5.14 1.02
CA THR A 193 -16.30 -6.19 0.05
C THR A 193 -15.42 -7.42 0.17
N LYS A 194 -14.23 -7.26 0.79
CA LYS A 194 -13.16 -8.25 0.82
C LYS A 194 -12.66 -8.65 -0.56
N GLU A 195 -12.93 -7.86 -1.58
CA GLU A 195 -12.56 -8.12 -2.96
C GLU A 195 -11.48 -7.12 -3.41
N VAL A 196 -10.57 -7.60 -4.24
CA VAL A 196 -9.74 -6.78 -5.11
C VAL A 196 -10.38 -6.80 -6.48
N TRP A 197 -10.70 -5.64 -7.01
CA TRP A 197 -11.29 -5.49 -8.33
C TRP A 197 -10.23 -5.17 -9.36
N GLU A 198 -10.36 -5.72 -10.56
CA GLU A 198 -9.58 -5.39 -11.74
C GLU A 198 -10.47 -4.67 -12.75
N PHE A 199 -9.91 -3.67 -13.39
CA PHE A 199 -10.53 -2.91 -14.48
C PHE A 199 -9.60 -2.88 -15.68
N ASP A 200 -10.16 -2.82 -16.89
CA ASP A 200 -9.44 -2.33 -18.06
C ASP A 200 -9.19 -0.83 -17.86
N TYR A 201 -7.99 -0.38 -18.18
CA TYR A 201 -7.55 0.99 -17.97
C TYR A 201 -7.09 1.62 -19.26
N ASP A 202 -7.61 2.80 -19.57
CA ASP A 202 -7.15 3.62 -20.68
C ASP A 202 -6.14 4.67 -20.19
N LEU A 203 -4.88 4.50 -20.55
CA LEU A 203 -3.81 5.39 -20.11
C LEU A 203 -4.02 6.83 -20.62
N GLU A 204 -4.57 7.02 -21.84
CA GLU A 204 -4.73 8.37 -22.41
C GLU A 204 -5.80 9.17 -21.68
N THR A 205 -6.93 8.55 -21.39
CA THR A 205 -8.08 9.23 -20.78
C THR A 205 -8.15 9.07 -19.26
N GLY A 206 -7.52 8.01 -18.70
CA GLY A 206 -7.68 7.61 -17.30
C GLY A 206 -9.05 6.98 -17.01
N GLU A 207 -9.78 6.57 -18.03
CA GLU A 207 -11.03 5.87 -17.88
C GLU A 207 -10.82 4.40 -17.49
N ILE A 208 -11.77 3.89 -16.72
CA ILE A 208 -11.80 2.47 -16.31
C ILE A 208 -13.08 1.81 -16.82
N SER A 209 -12.97 0.52 -17.17
CA SER A 209 -14.10 -0.25 -17.69
C SER A 209 -13.97 -1.74 -17.32
N ASN A 210 -14.97 -2.53 -17.67
CA ASN A 210 -14.93 -4.00 -17.56
C ASN A 210 -14.53 -4.52 -16.18
N LYS A 211 -15.13 -3.94 -15.12
CA LYS A 211 -14.92 -4.38 -13.73
C LYS A 211 -15.10 -5.88 -13.58
N LYS A 212 -14.14 -6.55 -12.96
CA LYS A 212 -14.23 -7.94 -12.50
C LYS A 212 -13.56 -8.13 -11.14
N VAL A 213 -13.90 -9.20 -10.45
CA VAL A 213 -13.20 -9.60 -9.22
C VAL A 213 -11.90 -10.27 -9.63
N PHE A 214 -10.77 -9.70 -9.20
CA PHE A 214 -9.44 -10.28 -9.37
C PHE A 214 -9.19 -11.38 -8.34
N THR A 215 -9.39 -11.08 -7.06
CA THR A 215 -9.27 -12.04 -5.96
C THR A 215 -10.11 -11.62 -4.77
N LYS A 216 -10.32 -12.57 -3.82
CA LYS A 216 -10.95 -12.32 -2.52
C LYS A 216 -9.96 -12.57 -1.41
N ILE A 217 -10.01 -11.73 -0.39
CA ILE A 217 -9.19 -11.82 0.81
C ILE A 217 -10.04 -12.35 1.96
N GLU A 218 -9.83 -13.60 2.33
CA GLU A 218 -10.62 -14.26 3.38
C GLU A 218 -10.06 -13.99 4.80
N ASP A 219 -8.73 -13.85 4.93
CA ASP A 219 -8.04 -13.65 6.19
C ASP A 219 -7.69 -12.17 6.39
N GLY A 220 -8.34 -11.51 7.36
CA GLY A 220 -8.32 -10.08 7.55
C GLY A 220 -9.24 -9.33 6.58
N ALA A 221 -8.90 -8.07 6.31
CA ALA A 221 -9.55 -7.24 5.31
C ALA A 221 -8.50 -6.62 4.39
N PRO A 222 -8.72 -6.59 3.05
CA PRO A 222 -7.77 -5.95 2.14
C PRO A 222 -7.76 -4.45 2.40
N ASP A 223 -6.56 -3.90 2.51
CA ASP A 223 -6.32 -2.50 2.81
C ASP A 223 -5.52 -1.83 1.69
N GLY A 224 -4.39 -1.22 1.96
CA GLY A 224 -3.53 -0.68 0.92
C GLY A 224 -2.87 -1.76 0.06
N MET A 225 -2.50 -1.44 -1.18
CA MET A 225 -1.74 -2.33 -2.05
C MET A 225 -0.78 -1.56 -2.94
N CYS A 226 0.20 -2.26 -3.53
CA CYS A 226 1.00 -1.73 -4.64
C CYS A 226 1.24 -2.79 -5.71
N VAL A 227 1.54 -2.33 -6.92
CA VAL A 227 2.08 -3.17 -8.01
C VAL A 227 3.57 -2.90 -8.11
N ASP A 228 4.37 -3.94 -8.20
CA ASP A 228 5.83 -3.83 -8.25
C ASP A 228 6.40 -3.86 -9.68
N ILE A 229 7.73 -3.74 -9.79
CA ILE A 229 8.42 -3.71 -11.09
C ILE A 229 8.36 -5.03 -11.85
N ASP A 230 8.02 -6.15 -11.20
CA ASP A 230 7.82 -7.46 -11.83
C ASP A 230 6.35 -7.71 -12.20
N ASP A 231 5.53 -6.68 -12.05
CA ASP A 231 4.10 -6.71 -12.37
C ASP A 231 3.32 -7.65 -11.44
N THR A 232 3.69 -7.64 -10.14
CA THR A 232 3.01 -8.42 -9.10
C THR A 232 2.37 -7.50 -8.07
N LEU A 233 1.27 -7.95 -7.44
CA LEU A 233 0.55 -7.20 -6.42
C LEU A 233 0.99 -7.60 -5.02
N TRP A 234 1.18 -6.60 -4.18
CA TRP A 234 1.37 -6.72 -2.74
C TRP A 234 0.18 -6.09 -2.05
N ILE A 235 -0.58 -6.87 -1.26
CA ILE A 235 -1.84 -6.45 -0.64
C ILE A 235 -1.71 -6.58 0.87
N ALA A 236 -1.94 -5.49 1.60
CA ALA A 236 -1.99 -5.48 3.06
C ALA A 236 -3.29 -6.09 3.58
N HIS A 237 -3.19 -6.85 4.67
CA HIS A 237 -4.33 -7.48 5.34
C HIS A 237 -4.54 -6.84 6.71
N TRP A 238 -5.46 -5.89 6.80
CA TRP A 238 -5.88 -5.32 8.08
C TRP A 238 -6.52 -6.39 8.96
N GLY A 239 -5.94 -6.62 10.14
CA GLY A 239 -6.34 -7.70 11.04
C GLY A 239 -5.81 -9.09 10.66
N GLY A 240 -5.02 -9.21 9.58
CA GLY A 240 -4.47 -10.47 9.08
C GLY A 240 -2.98 -10.66 9.32
N SER A 241 -2.27 -9.69 9.91
CA SER A 241 -0.84 -9.76 10.25
C SER A 241 0.10 -10.05 9.08
N LYS A 242 -0.26 -9.63 7.86
CA LYS A 242 0.53 -9.98 6.67
C LYS A 242 0.33 -9.03 5.50
N VAL A 243 1.23 -9.15 4.53
CA VAL A 243 1.08 -8.68 3.15
C VAL A 243 1.11 -9.89 2.24
N SER A 244 0.09 -10.10 1.42
CA SER A 244 0.02 -11.17 0.42
C SER A 244 0.59 -10.73 -0.92
N HIS A 245 1.11 -11.69 -1.69
CA HIS A 245 1.79 -11.48 -2.98
C HIS A 245 1.09 -12.28 -4.08
N TRP A 246 0.80 -11.62 -5.20
CA TRP A 246 -0.02 -12.16 -6.28
C TRP A 246 0.54 -11.81 -7.65
N ASP A 247 0.46 -12.72 -8.61
CA ASP A 247 0.73 -12.42 -10.02
C ASP A 247 -0.44 -11.60 -10.60
N SER A 248 -0.16 -10.41 -11.14
CA SER A 248 -1.19 -9.47 -11.60
C SER A 248 -1.97 -9.96 -12.81
N ARG A 249 -1.40 -10.85 -13.60
CA ARG A 249 -1.98 -11.35 -14.86
C ARG A 249 -2.81 -12.60 -14.67
N THR A 250 -2.35 -13.50 -13.79
CA THR A 250 -2.96 -14.81 -13.59
C THR A 250 -3.85 -14.90 -12.37
N GLY A 251 -3.68 -13.98 -11.40
CA GLY A 251 -4.31 -14.06 -10.08
C GLY A 251 -3.73 -15.18 -9.21
N GLU A 252 -2.58 -15.74 -9.57
CA GLU A 252 -1.91 -16.76 -8.78
C GLU A 252 -1.36 -16.17 -7.48
N TYR A 253 -1.64 -16.86 -6.37
CA TYR A 253 -1.04 -16.54 -5.08
C TYR A 253 0.42 -17.00 -5.06
N LEU A 254 1.35 -16.06 -4.88
CA LEU A 254 2.80 -16.30 -4.89
C LEU A 254 3.40 -16.46 -3.50
N GLY A 255 2.67 -16.07 -2.45
CA GLY A 255 3.14 -16.15 -1.07
C GLY A 255 2.73 -14.96 -0.22
N GLU A 256 3.34 -14.82 0.94
CA GLU A 256 3.07 -13.74 1.89
C GLU A 256 4.28 -13.38 2.73
N ILE A 257 4.24 -12.20 3.33
CA ILE A 257 5.18 -11.72 4.35
C ILE A 257 4.38 -11.50 5.63
N GLU A 258 4.69 -12.29 6.66
CA GLU A 258 4.09 -12.13 7.99
C GLU A 258 4.72 -10.94 8.73
N LEU A 259 3.89 -10.21 9.47
CA LEU A 259 4.30 -9.10 10.32
C LEU A 259 3.97 -9.41 11.80
N PRO A 260 4.77 -8.89 12.76
CA PRO A 260 4.54 -9.09 14.18
C PRO A 260 3.41 -8.20 14.74
N VAL A 261 2.54 -7.69 13.89
CA VAL A 261 1.44 -6.79 14.23
C VAL A 261 0.23 -7.08 13.34
N SER A 262 -0.98 -6.98 13.88
CA SER A 262 -2.21 -7.39 13.19
C SER A 262 -2.70 -6.38 12.16
N ARG A 263 -2.55 -5.08 12.43
CA ARG A 263 -3.11 -4.01 11.61
C ARG A 263 -2.12 -3.51 10.56
N VAL A 264 -1.92 -4.33 9.54
CA VAL A 264 -1.08 -3.99 8.39
C VAL A 264 -1.90 -3.14 7.44
N SER A 265 -1.43 -1.91 7.14
CA SER A 265 -2.23 -0.91 6.42
C SER A 265 -1.85 -0.78 4.94
N CYS A 266 -0.60 -0.46 4.59
CA CYS A 266 -0.25 -0.26 3.18
C CYS A 266 1.21 -0.62 2.86
N PRO A 267 1.47 -1.37 1.75
CA PRO A 267 2.80 -1.63 1.25
C PRO A 267 3.19 -0.68 0.12
N VAL A 268 4.50 -0.43 -0.04
CA VAL A 268 5.10 0.16 -1.25
C VAL A 268 6.46 -0.45 -1.52
N VAL A 269 6.76 -0.70 -2.78
CA VAL A 269 8.11 -1.12 -3.19
C VAL A 269 8.99 0.11 -3.40
N GLY A 270 10.20 0.05 -2.87
CA GLY A 270 11.19 1.10 -2.97
C GLY A 270 12.61 0.57 -2.78
N GLY A 271 13.51 1.46 -2.35
CA GLY A 271 14.95 1.18 -2.29
C GLY A 271 15.62 1.45 -3.62
N LYS A 272 16.95 1.63 -3.60
CA LYS A 272 17.74 2.00 -4.78
C LYS A 272 17.56 1.02 -5.95
N MET A 273 17.34 -0.25 -5.64
CA MET A 273 17.16 -1.32 -6.63
C MET A 273 15.70 -1.77 -6.75
N MET A 274 14.74 -1.04 -6.18
CA MET A 274 13.33 -1.44 -6.07
C MET A 274 13.18 -2.86 -5.49
N ASP A 275 13.94 -3.14 -4.46
CA ASP A 275 14.14 -4.46 -3.85
C ASP A 275 13.66 -4.54 -2.40
N THR A 276 13.05 -3.48 -1.91
CA THR A 276 12.60 -3.34 -0.53
C THR A 276 11.11 -3.02 -0.49
N LEU A 277 10.35 -3.83 0.23
CA LEU A 277 8.96 -3.53 0.55
C LEU A 277 8.93 -2.76 1.88
N TYR A 278 8.38 -1.55 1.85
CA TYR A 278 8.06 -0.75 3.03
C TYR A 278 6.59 -0.94 3.36
N ILE A 279 6.28 -1.11 4.64
CA ILE A 279 4.94 -1.50 5.09
C ILE A 279 4.56 -0.63 6.28
N THR A 280 3.49 0.14 6.14
CA THR A 280 2.88 0.90 7.23
C THR A 280 1.92 0.04 8.04
N THR A 281 1.71 0.40 9.30
CA THR A 281 0.81 -0.31 10.22
C THR A 281 0.07 0.66 11.13
N ALA A 282 -1.01 0.20 11.75
CA ALA A 282 -1.75 0.97 12.74
C ALA A 282 -1.55 0.40 14.14
N LEU A 283 -1.77 1.25 15.15
CA LEU A 283 -1.69 0.90 16.56
C LEU A 283 -2.73 -0.18 16.92
N ASP A 284 -2.31 -1.16 17.69
CA ASP A 284 -3.21 -2.07 18.37
C ASP A 284 -3.89 -1.33 19.55
N PRO A 285 -5.23 -1.16 19.53
CA PRO A 285 -5.94 -0.41 20.56
C PRO A 285 -5.89 -1.08 21.93
N ASP A 286 -5.67 -2.39 21.96
CA ASP A 286 -5.61 -3.18 23.20
C ASP A 286 -4.20 -3.17 23.83
N GLY A 287 -3.19 -2.66 23.09
CA GLY A 287 -1.82 -2.51 23.58
C GLY A 287 -1.05 -3.83 23.70
N ASN A 288 -1.52 -4.92 23.08
CA ASN A 288 -0.88 -6.23 23.15
C ASN A 288 0.28 -6.38 22.14
N GLU A 289 0.33 -5.51 21.11
CA GLU A 289 1.30 -5.53 20.04
C GLU A 289 2.27 -4.34 20.14
N PRO A 290 3.42 -4.48 20.81
CA PRO A 290 4.29 -3.35 21.14
C PRO A 290 4.95 -2.67 19.93
N LEU A 291 4.91 -3.28 18.73
CA LEU A 291 5.47 -2.72 17.50
C LEU A 291 4.39 -2.17 16.55
N SER A 292 3.11 -2.23 16.94
CA SER A 292 1.98 -1.71 16.17
C SER A 292 2.05 -0.18 16.03
N GLY A 293 1.59 0.37 14.91
CA GLY A 293 1.79 1.79 14.57
C GLY A 293 3.21 2.12 14.12
N GLY A 294 3.96 1.12 13.69
CA GLY A 294 5.31 1.25 13.15
C GLY A 294 5.38 1.15 11.63
N LEU A 295 6.53 1.56 11.08
CA LEU A 295 6.90 1.35 9.67
C LEU A 295 7.94 0.25 9.59
N PHE A 296 7.65 -0.76 8.78
CA PHE A 296 8.52 -1.91 8.57
C PHE A 296 9.17 -1.86 7.18
N ALA A 297 10.31 -2.52 7.03
CA ALA A 297 10.95 -2.77 5.75
C ALA A 297 11.43 -4.21 5.66
N VAL A 298 11.29 -4.79 4.48
CA VAL A 298 11.76 -6.16 4.19
C VAL A 298 12.36 -6.22 2.79
N LYS A 299 13.48 -6.91 2.65
CA LYS A 299 14.07 -7.18 1.34
C LYS A 299 13.26 -8.26 0.63
N ILE A 300 12.81 -7.97 -0.59
CA ILE A 300 12.01 -8.88 -1.42
C ILE A 300 12.79 -9.43 -2.62
N ARG A 301 13.98 -8.89 -2.89
CA ARG A 301 14.92 -9.34 -3.95
C ARG A 301 16.35 -9.33 -3.46
#